data_46003e3949de9a80815157e8af6eda36
#
_entry.id   46003e3949de9a80815157e8af6eda36
#
_cell.length_a   1.000
_cell.length_b   1.000
_cell.length_c   1.000
_cell.angle_alpha   90.00
_cell.angle_beta   90.00
_cell.angle_gamma   90.00
#
_symmetry.space_group_name_H-M   'P 1'
#
loop_
_entity.id
_entity.type
_entity.pdbx_description
1 polymer ?
#
loop_
_entity_poly.entity_id
_entity_poly.type
_entity_poly.pdbx_seq_one_letter_code
_entity_poly.pdbx_strand_id
1 'polypeptide(L)'
;MSKSAIKDSIQSDQIKYLKEGNKEDSSTLRFALSFINKEEKDKNIVLNDSEVIKVLKSMIKRNKDSYDQFMNASRQELADKEKKEMDLLSTYLPEVLGEMETEEIVKKIITELDITSIKEMGKAMGMIKNNHGDTVDMSPCQYSYKEIIKLKLFPKYR
;
A
#
# COMPACT_ATOMS: atom_id res chain seq x y z
N MET A 1 -8.18 2.87 22.36
CA MET A 1 -7.40 3.27 21.17
C MET A 1 -6.26 2.28 20.99
N SER A 2 -6.27 1.53 19.93
CA SER A 2 -5.19 0.58 19.65
C SER A 2 -3.97 1.33 19.10
N LYS A 3 -2.84 1.22 19.79
CA LYS A 3 -1.55 1.66 19.27
C LYS A 3 -1.22 0.89 17.99
N SER A 4 -0.54 1.53 17.07
CA SER A 4 -0.06 0.86 15.87
C SER A 4 1.13 -0.05 16.18
N ALA A 5 0.97 -1.35 15.95
CA ALA A 5 2.07 -2.32 16.05
C ALA A 5 3.16 -2.05 15.00
N ILE A 6 2.77 -1.56 13.83
CA ILE A 6 3.70 -1.16 12.76
C ILE A 6 4.57 0.02 13.23
N LYS A 7 3.98 1.05 13.85
CA LYS A 7 4.73 2.17 14.40
C LYS A 7 5.73 1.73 15.47
N ASP A 8 5.31 0.84 16.38
CA ASP A 8 6.18 0.31 17.44
C ASP A 8 7.34 -0.49 16.84
N SER A 9 7.10 -1.29 15.79
CA SER A 9 8.15 -2.01 15.06
C SER A 9 9.15 -1.06 14.41
N ILE A 10 8.68 -0.01 13.76
CA ILE A 10 9.54 1.01 13.13
C ILE A 10 10.41 1.71 14.19
N GLN A 11 9.86 2.04 15.36
CA GLN A 11 10.62 2.65 16.46
C GLN A 11 11.72 1.71 16.99
N SER A 12 11.39 0.44 17.19
CA SER A 12 12.34 -0.56 17.67
C SER A 12 13.48 -0.78 16.67
N ASP A 13 13.16 -0.90 15.41
CA ASP A 13 14.14 -1.11 14.35
C ASP A 13 15.03 0.12 14.12
N GLN A 14 14.46 1.31 14.24
CA GLN A 14 15.23 2.56 14.15
C GLN A 14 16.33 2.62 15.22
N ILE A 15 16.00 2.26 16.46
CA ILE A 15 16.95 2.22 17.58
C ILE A 15 17.98 1.10 17.36
N LYS A 16 17.53 -0.06 16.88
CA LYS A 16 18.39 -1.19 16.56
C LYS A 16 19.43 -0.82 15.50
N TYR A 17 19.01 -0.28 14.37
CA TYR A 17 19.93 0.15 13.30
C TYR A 17 20.90 1.23 13.76
N LEU A 18 20.44 2.16 14.61
CA LEU A 18 21.34 3.16 15.20
C LEU A 18 22.43 2.53 16.04
N LYS A 19 22.11 1.54 16.88
CA LYS A 19 23.08 0.80 17.71
C LYS A 19 24.05 -0.03 16.88
N GLU A 20 23.59 -0.59 15.76
CA GLU A 20 24.39 -1.38 14.83
C GLU A 20 25.29 -0.51 13.91
N GLY A 21 25.16 0.81 13.99
CA GLY A 21 25.93 1.75 13.17
C GLY A 21 25.37 1.90 11.74
N ASN A 22 24.21 1.32 11.45
CA ASN A 22 23.53 1.50 10.18
C ASN A 22 22.75 2.83 10.16
N LYS A 23 23.49 3.90 9.88
CA LYS A 23 22.96 5.26 9.91
C LYS A 23 21.94 5.54 8.81
N GLU A 24 22.07 4.92 7.64
CA GLU A 24 21.16 5.12 6.51
C GLU A 24 19.77 4.62 6.84
N ASP A 25 19.64 3.35 7.22
CA ASP A 25 18.34 2.75 7.56
C ASP A 25 17.73 3.40 8.81
N SER A 26 18.55 3.69 9.81
CA SER A 26 18.09 4.43 11.00
C SER A 26 17.53 5.81 10.64
N SER A 27 18.16 6.54 9.73
CA SER A 27 17.68 7.85 9.25
C SER A 27 16.37 7.73 8.47
N THR A 28 16.25 6.73 7.61
CA THR A 28 15.02 6.47 6.85
C THR A 28 13.84 6.21 7.78
N LEU A 29 14.02 5.35 8.78
CA LEU A 29 12.97 5.04 9.76
C LEU A 29 12.64 6.24 10.65
N ARG A 30 13.63 7.01 11.06
CA ARG A 30 13.41 8.23 11.83
C ARG A 30 12.60 9.26 11.02
N PHE A 31 12.87 9.36 9.73
CA PHE A 31 12.12 10.23 8.83
C PHE A 31 10.66 9.76 8.70
N ALA A 32 10.43 8.45 8.54
CA ALA A 32 9.10 7.87 8.55
C ALA A 32 8.34 8.16 9.85
N LEU A 33 8.97 8.00 11.00
CA LEU A 33 8.39 8.33 12.31
C LEU A 33 8.02 9.81 12.43
N SER A 34 8.82 10.70 11.83
CA SER A 34 8.51 12.12 11.84
C SER A 34 7.21 12.44 11.09
N PHE A 35 6.96 11.79 9.97
CA PHE A 35 5.69 11.92 9.23
C PHE A 35 4.50 11.33 10.00
N ILE A 36 4.66 10.15 10.60
CA ILE A 36 3.62 9.53 11.43
C ILE A 36 3.27 10.46 12.61
N ASN A 37 4.28 10.94 13.33
CA ASN A 37 4.07 11.82 14.48
C ASN A 37 3.45 13.17 14.08
N LYS A 38 3.82 13.71 12.93
CA LYS A 38 3.20 14.91 12.38
C LYS A 38 1.71 14.70 12.12
N GLU A 39 1.36 13.62 11.45
CA GLU A 39 -0.03 13.28 11.14
C GLU A 39 -0.86 13.10 12.42
N GLU A 40 -0.30 12.43 13.45
CA GLU A 40 -0.94 12.29 14.76
C GLU A 40 -1.19 13.64 15.43
N LYS A 41 -0.20 14.53 15.37
CA LYS A 41 -0.29 15.87 15.93
C LYS A 41 -1.32 16.73 15.21
N ASP A 42 -1.28 16.72 13.87
CA ASP A 42 -2.17 17.53 13.05
C ASP A 42 -3.65 17.12 13.23
N LYS A 43 -3.90 15.81 13.39
CA LYS A 43 -5.24 15.26 13.63
C LYS A 43 -5.63 15.14 15.09
N ASN A 44 -4.68 15.34 16.01
CA ASN A 44 -4.85 15.13 17.45
C ASN A 44 -5.38 13.72 17.80
N ILE A 45 -4.85 12.70 17.15
CA ILE A 45 -5.19 11.28 17.35
C ILE A 45 -3.93 10.42 17.40
N VAL A 46 -4.07 9.19 17.87
CA VAL A 46 -3.05 8.14 17.71
C VAL A 46 -3.43 7.32 16.48
N LEU A 47 -2.51 7.21 15.52
CA LEU A 47 -2.77 6.46 14.30
C LEU A 47 -2.80 4.95 14.57
N ASN A 48 -3.76 4.26 13.97
CA ASN A 48 -3.80 2.80 13.91
C ASN A 48 -2.95 2.27 12.74
N ASP A 49 -2.81 0.95 12.63
CA ASP A 49 -1.99 0.32 11.57
C ASP A 49 -2.44 0.70 10.16
N SER A 50 -3.74 0.77 9.90
CA SER A 50 -4.28 1.16 8.59
C SER A 50 -3.87 2.59 8.20
N GLU A 51 -3.88 3.51 9.15
CA GLU A 51 -3.47 4.90 8.94
C GLU A 51 -1.96 5.03 8.77
N VAL A 52 -1.18 4.29 9.56
CA VAL A 52 0.29 4.22 9.40
C VAL A 52 0.66 3.66 8.03
N ILE A 53 -0.02 2.62 7.56
CA ILE A 53 0.16 2.07 6.21
C ILE A 53 -0.07 3.14 5.13
N LYS A 54 -1.09 3.98 5.26
CA LYS A 54 -1.35 5.08 4.32
C LYS A 54 -0.19 6.09 4.30
N VAL A 55 0.35 6.44 5.45
CA VAL A 55 1.53 7.32 5.53
C VAL A 55 2.72 6.70 4.83
N LEU A 56 3.03 5.43 5.09
CA LEU A 56 4.13 4.71 4.45
C LEU A 56 3.95 4.59 2.93
N LYS A 57 2.75 4.27 2.46
CA LYS A 57 2.45 4.23 1.02
C LYS A 57 2.65 5.58 0.33
N SER A 58 2.26 6.67 0.99
CA SER A 58 2.50 8.03 0.49
C SER A 58 3.98 8.35 0.38
N MET A 59 4.78 7.94 1.36
CA MET A 59 6.24 8.12 1.34
C MET A 59 6.89 7.30 0.22
N ILE A 60 6.51 6.04 0.08
CA ILE A 60 7.01 5.14 -0.97
C ILE A 60 6.71 5.71 -2.36
N LYS A 61 5.50 6.23 -2.56
CA LYS A 61 5.12 6.89 -3.82
C LYS A 61 6.02 8.09 -4.13
N ARG A 62 6.31 8.93 -3.14
CA ARG A 62 7.22 10.08 -3.31
C ARG A 62 8.65 9.63 -3.64
N ASN A 63 9.15 8.61 -2.97
CA ASN A 63 10.46 8.04 -3.26
C ASN A 63 10.51 7.45 -4.68
N LYS A 64 9.42 6.82 -5.12
CA LYS A 64 9.32 6.31 -6.49
C LYS A 64 9.36 7.42 -7.53
N ASP A 65 8.64 8.49 -7.31
CA ASP A 65 8.66 9.66 -8.20
C ASP A 65 10.09 10.28 -8.26
N SER A 66 10.76 10.38 -7.12
CA SER A 66 12.15 10.84 -7.06
C SER A 66 13.12 9.87 -7.76
N TYR A 67 12.93 8.57 -7.56
CA TYR A 67 13.69 7.52 -8.25
C TYR A 67 13.59 7.67 -9.77
N ASP A 68 12.37 7.80 -10.30
CA ASP A 68 12.13 7.94 -11.73
C ASP A 68 12.80 9.22 -12.29
N GLN A 69 12.74 10.32 -11.55
CA GLN A 69 13.40 11.58 -11.93
C GLN A 69 14.93 11.44 -11.94
N PHE A 70 15.52 10.79 -10.94
CA PHE A 70 16.96 10.57 -10.90
C PHE A 70 17.44 9.62 -12.01
N MET A 71 16.65 8.59 -12.32
CA MET A 71 16.95 7.69 -13.45
C MET A 71 16.91 8.45 -14.78
N ASN A 72 15.91 9.29 -15.00
CA ASN A 72 15.80 10.12 -16.20
C ASN A 72 16.95 11.14 -16.32
N ALA A 73 17.49 11.60 -15.19
CA ALA A 73 18.64 12.51 -15.14
C ALA A 73 19.99 11.78 -15.16
N SER A 74 20.00 10.45 -15.34
CA SER A 74 21.20 9.61 -15.30
C SER A 74 21.99 9.70 -13.99
N ARG A 75 21.31 9.95 -12.87
CA ARG A 75 21.89 10.03 -11.53
C ARG A 75 21.64 8.74 -10.75
N GLN A 76 22.36 7.68 -11.17
CA GLN A 76 22.15 6.33 -10.63
C GLN A 76 22.31 6.24 -9.11
N GLU A 77 23.34 6.87 -8.55
CA GLU A 77 23.61 6.82 -7.09
C GLU A 77 22.45 7.36 -6.26
N LEU A 78 21.82 8.46 -6.72
CA LEU A 78 20.67 9.04 -6.03
C LEU A 78 19.42 8.18 -6.21
N ALA A 79 19.22 7.61 -7.39
CA ALA A 79 18.15 6.66 -7.64
C ALA A 79 18.28 5.40 -6.77
N ASP A 80 19.48 4.86 -6.62
CA ASP A 80 19.72 3.68 -5.77
C ASP A 80 19.40 3.95 -4.30
N LYS A 81 19.67 5.16 -3.82
CA LYS A 81 19.28 5.59 -2.46
C LYS A 81 17.77 5.60 -2.28
N GLU A 82 17.04 6.22 -3.21
CA GLU A 82 15.56 6.23 -3.17
C GLU A 82 14.99 4.82 -3.19
N LYS A 83 15.58 3.92 -3.99
CA LYS A 83 15.19 2.52 -4.06
C LYS A 83 15.39 1.80 -2.73
N LYS A 84 16.54 1.97 -2.09
CA LYS A 84 16.80 1.38 -0.76
C LYS A 84 15.79 1.84 0.28
N GLU A 85 15.46 3.13 0.29
CA GLU A 85 14.46 3.68 1.20
C GLU A 85 13.07 3.08 0.94
N MET A 86 12.65 2.96 -0.33
CA MET A 86 11.40 2.29 -0.70
C MET A 86 11.36 0.84 -0.24
N ASP A 87 12.43 0.09 -0.49
CA ASP A 87 12.51 -1.33 -0.14
C ASP A 87 12.41 -1.52 1.37
N LEU A 88 13.08 -0.69 2.16
CA LEU A 88 13.01 -0.72 3.61
C LEU A 88 11.59 -0.41 4.12
N LEU A 89 10.97 0.66 3.66
CA LEU A 89 9.62 1.04 4.06
C LEU A 89 8.58 -0.02 3.65
N SER A 90 8.77 -0.66 2.51
CA SER A 90 7.90 -1.72 2.01
C SER A 90 7.88 -2.95 2.91
N THR A 91 8.93 -3.21 3.68
CA THR A 91 8.98 -4.34 4.63
C THR A 91 7.97 -4.22 5.77
N TYR A 92 7.48 -3.01 6.05
CA TYR A 92 6.46 -2.75 7.08
C TYR A 92 5.03 -2.78 6.55
N LEU A 93 4.85 -2.90 5.24
CA LEU A 93 3.54 -3.04 4.63
C LEU A 93 3.10 -4.51 4.63
N PRO A 94 1.79 -4.80 4.79
CA PRO A 94 1.28 -6.15 4.59
C PRO A 94 1.54 -6.60 3.16
N GLU A 95 1.74 -7.90 2.96
CA GLU A 95 1.86 -8.47 1.62
C GLU A 95 0.60 -8.19 0.82
N VAL A 96 0.78 -7.69 -0.39
CA VAL A 96 -0.31 -7.50 -1.33
C VAL A 96 -0.63 -8.85 -1.96
N LEU A 97 -1.90 -9.22 -1.97
CA LEU A 97 -2.38 -10.46 -2.58
C LEU A 97 -2.05 -10.51 -4.08
N GLY A 98 -1.69 -11.69 -4.57
CA GLY A 98 -1.41 -11.93 -5.99
C GLY A 98 -2.65 -11.74 -6.87
N GLU A 99 -2.45 -11.73 -8.19
CA GLU A 99 -3.54 -11.52 -9.16
C GLU A 99 -4.66 -12.57 -9.03
N MET A 100 -4.30 -13.86 -8.82
CA MET A 100 -5.29 -14.94 -8.68
C MET A 100 -6.14 -14.78 -7.42
N GLU A 101 -5.51 -14.45 -6.29
CA GLU A 101 -6.21 -14.23 -5.01
C GLU A 101 -7.09 -12.98 -5.08
N THR A 102 -6.61 -11.92 -5.73
CA THR A 102 -7.38 -10.70 -6.00
C THR A 102 -8.60 -11.01 -6.86
N GLU A 103 -8.45 -11.81 -7.91
CA GLU A 103 -9.55 -12.22 -8.79
C GLU A 103 -10.61 -13.03 -8.03
N GLU A 104 -10.20 -13.95 -7.15
CA GLU A 104 -11.12 -14.73 -6.30
C GLU A 104 -11.94 -13.84 -5.37
N ILE A 105 -11.30 -12.84 -4.74
CA ILE A 105 -11.99 -11.86 -3.88
C ILE A 105 -13.02 -11.08 -4.69
N VAL A 106 -12.67 -10.61 -5.88
CA VAL A 106 -13.59 -9.89 -6.76
C VAL A 106 -14.77 -10.77 -7.18
N LYS A 107 -14.53 -12.02 -7.57
CA LYS A 107 -15.58 -12.99 -7.92
C LYS A 107 -16.55 -13.22 -6.77
N LYS A 108 -16.01 -13.42 -5.56
CA LYS A 108 -16.81 -13.63 -4.36
C LYS A 108 -17.72 -12.44 -4.08
N ILE A 109 -17.21 -11.23 -4.14
CA ILE A 109 -17.98 -9.99 -3.91
C ILE A 109 -19.05 -9.78 -4.97
N ILE A 110 -18.75 -10.05 -6.25
CA ILE A 110 -19.72 -10.00 -7.34
C ILE A 110 -20.87 -10.97 -7.08
N THR A 111 -20.58 -12.16 -6.57
CA THR A 111 -21.58 -13.18 -6.25
C THR A 111 -22.40 -12.78 -5.02
N GLU A 112 -21.77 -12.34 -3.94
CA GLU A 112 -22.44 -11.92 -2.69
C GLU A 112 -23.39 -10.73 -2.88
N LEU A 113 -23.02 -9.77 -3.73
CA LEU A 113 -23.83 -8.59 -4.01
C LEU A 113 -24.78 -8.78 -5.20
N ASP A 114 -24.80 -9.98 -5.83
CA ASP A 114 -25.58 -10.29 -7.03
C ASP A 114 -25.43 -9.24 -8.15
N ILE A 115 -24.18 -8.84 -8.39
CA ILE A 115 -23.85 -7.80 -9.36
C ILE A 115 -23.97 -8.36 -10.79
N THR A 116 -24.67 -7.62 -11.63
CA THR A 116 -24.92 -7.99 -13.02
C THR A 116 -24.42 -6.99 -14.05
N SER A 117 -23.96 -5.82 -13.62
CA SER A 117 -23.55 -4.75 -14.54
C SER A 117 -22.25 -4.05 -14.14
N ILE A 118 -21.58 -3.48 -15.15
CA ILE A 118 -20.38 -2.65 -14.95
C ILE A 118 -20.67 -1.39 -14.11
N LYS A 119 -21.89 -0.90 -14.17
CA LYS A 119 -22.34 0.31 -13.45
C LYS A 119 -22.29 0.15 -11.92
N GLU A 120 -22.35 -1.09 -11.44
CA GLU A 120 -22.30 -1.41 -10.00
C GLU A 120 -20.87 -1.58 -9.46
N MET A 121 -19.85 -1.28 -10.30
CA MET A 121 -18.45 -1.37 -9.90
C MET A 121 -18.13 -0.58 -8.63
N GLY A 122 -18.74 0.58 -8.43
CA GLY A 122 -18.54 1.38 -7.22
C GLY A 122 -18.93 0.66 -5.94
N LYS A 123 -20.02 -0.10 -5.95
CA LYS A 123 -20.46 -0.96 -4.84
C LYS A 123 -19.43 -2.03 -4.50
N ALA A 124 -18.99 -2.76 -5.52
CA ALA A 124 -18.01 -3.84 -5.38
C ALA A 124 -16.66 -3.30 -4.88
N MET A 125 -16.16 -2.22 -5.46
CA MET A 125 -14.90 -1.59 -5.05
C MET A 125 -14.96 -1.05 -3.63
N GLY A 126 -16.09 -0.45 -3.22
CA GLY A 126 -16.31 0.01 -1.86
C GLY A 126 -16.23 -1.13 -0.84
N MET A 127 -16.85 -2.27 -1.12
CA MET A 127 -16.81 -3.44 -0.25
C MET A 127 -15.42 -4.08 -0.19
N ILE A 128 -14.70 -4.17 -1.31
CA ILE A 128 -13.33 -4.65 -1.35
C ILE A 128 -12.42 -3.74 -0.52
N LYS A 129 -12.55 -2.43 -0.67
CA LYS A 129 -11.78 -1.45 0.11
C LYS A 129 -12.04 -1.56 1.62
N ASN A 130 -13.27 -1.77 2.02
CA ASN A 130 -13.62 -1.92 3.44
C ASN A 130 -13.08 -3.22 4.05
N ASN A 131 -13.14 -4.32 3.31
CA ASN A 131 -12.79 -5.66 3.81
C ASN A 131 -11.31 -6.01 3.59
N HIS A 132 -10.69 -5.52 2.53
CA HIS A 132 -9.36 -5.93 2.07
C HIS A 132 -8.46 -4.75 1.63
N GLY A 133 -8.79 -3.51 2.02
CA GLY A 133 -8.12 -2.29 1.52
C GLY A 133 -6.61 -2.24 1.75
N ASP A 134 -6.11 -2.95 2.78
CA ASP A 134 -4.68 -2.97 3.11
C ASP A 134 -3.91 -4.10 2.40
N THR A 135 -4.60 -5.12 1.88
CA THR A 135 -4.01 -6.33 1.30
C THR A 135 -4.22 -6.46 -0.20
N VAL A 136 -5.07 -5.61 -0.78
CA VAL A 136 -5.45 -5.68 -2.19
C VAL A 136 -5.17 -4.34 -2.87
N ASP A 137 -4.50 -4.39 -4.03
CA ASP A 137 -4.36 -3.23 -4.89
C ASP A 137 -5.67 -3.01 -5.67
N MET A 138 -6.18 -1.78 -5.62
CA MET A 138 -7.47 -1.43 -6.25
C MET A 138 -7.42 -1.44 -7.78
N SER A 139 -6.27 -1.16 -8.40
CA SER A 139 -6.15 -1.14 -9.87
C SER A 139 -6.35 -2.52 -10.49
N PRO A 140 -5.67 -3.59 -10.04
CA PRO A 140 -5.96 -4.96 -10.45
C PRO A 140 -7.41 -5.39 -10.15
N CYS A 141 -7.98 -4.95 -9.02
CA CYS A 141 -9.38 -5.25 -8.69
C CYS A 141 -10.36 -4.70 -9.73
N GLN A 142 -10.17 -3.44 -10.15
CA GLN A 142 -11.00 -2.82 -11.17
C GLN A 142 -10.88 -3.53 -12.51
N TYR A 143 -9.67 -3.94 -12.89
CA TYR A 143 -9.45 -4.70 -14.10
C TYR A 143 -10.14 -6.07 -14.04
N SER A 144 -9.91 -6.84 -12.98
CA SER A 144 -10.55 -8.14 -12.77
C SER A 144 -12.07 -8.03 -12.76
N TYR A 145 -12.63 -7.01 -12.12
CA TYR A 145 -14.07 -6.76 -12.10
C TYR A 145 -14.64 -6.60 -13.51
N LYS A 146 -14.00 -5.74 -14.32
CA LYS A 146 -14.44 -5.48 -15.71
C LYS A 146 -14.41 -6.75 -16.55
N GLU A 147 -13.34 -7.55 -16.45
CA GLU A 147 -13.21 -8.80 -17.18
C GLU A 147 -14.23 -9.85 -16.75
N ILE A 148 -14.44 -10.02 -15.44
CA ILE A 148 -15.41 -10.98 -14.89
C ILE A 148 -16.84 -10.63 -15.33
N ILE A 149 -17.21 -9.35 -15.21
CA ILE A 149 -18.55 -8.90 -15.64
C ILE A 149 -18.74 -9.04 -17.15
N LYS A 150 -17.72 -8.75 -17.95
CA LYS A 150 -17.74 -8.96 -19.39
C LYS A 150 -17.97 -10.43 -19.76
N LEU A 151 -17.28 -11.35 -19.10
CA LEU A 151 -17.46 -12.79 -19.30
C LEU A 151 -18.85 -13.27 -18.83
N LYS A 152 -19.39 -12.71 -17.75
CA LYS A 152 -20.73 -13.03 -17.24
C LYS A 152 -21.84 -12.56 -18.19
N LEU A 153 -21.69 -11.34 -18.77
CA LEU A 153 -22.68 -10.75 -19.66
C LEU A 153 -22.57 -11.28 -21.11
N PHE A 154 -21.38 -11.67 -21.54
CA PHE A 154 -21.12 -12.12 -22.90
C PHE A 154 -20.39 -13.47 -22.93
N PRO A 155 -21.06 -14.58 -22.58
CA PRO A 155 -20.44 -15.90 -22.49
C PRO A 155 -19.86 -16.43 -23.82
N LYS A 156 -20.15 -15.77 -24.94
CA LYS A 156 -19.62 -16.14 -26.27
C LYS A 156 -18.13 -15.80 -26.48
N TYR A 157 -17.51 -15.05 -25.56
CA TYR A 157 -16.09 -14.69 -25.61
C TYR A 157 -15.21 -15.54 -24.68
N ARG A 158 -15.69 -16.72 -24.32
CA ARG A 158 -14.89 -17.76 -23.61
C ARG A 158 -13.92 -18.45 -24.55
#